data_af48023581236bf3fa060d98d467faf0
#
_entry.id   af48023581236bf3fa060d98d467faf0
#
_cell.length_a   1.000
_cell.length_b   1.000
_cell.length_c   1.000
_cell.angle_alpha   90.00
_cell.angle_beta   90.00
_cell.angle_gamma   90.00
#
_symmetry.space_group_name_H-M   'P 1'
#
loop_
_entity.id
_entity.type
_entity.pdbx_description
1 polymer ?
#
loop_
_entity_poly.entity_id
_entity_poly.type
_entity_poly.pdbx_seq_one_letter_code
_entity_poly.pdbx_strand_id
1 'polypeptide(L)'
;MSAAWRAALRWTLPVLLLAVHFCLDAVAQKLGTIHTIFIAPVEDGSSAAAIARRLASELERSGSLRIVSYPAAADAVLHATASIWVIGTVSPNFRSNSVHNVNYQGHLSAELIGRDRETLWSYMVTPRSSRSSSIADDLADQLAARLVAAIRSGIPYPTASNAAGGAVSVTLQAAGSTLPAPLYLKWFESYARIQPGTMILYDPIGSEAGIEKLRANSIDFAGSDIPPPESSAFLHFPTVLGGVVPAYNLPSLSGRTLNLTPQALAGIYSGAIRKWNDPVIRESNHGPHLPDSDIVVVHRSDGSGTTYIWTSYLSEVNSDWKSRYGAAPRLNWPVGISAATNEGVARLVQQTPNSIGYIELIYAIQSQLSYAAVRNPSGQFVKATLDTIIAAASDTAPSQTGDSSLSILNAPGRNAYPISAFTWLLIPAQSSDARKREAILQFLRWMLTSGQKQCEALGYGPLPRRIVSQELDALNQLK
;
A
#
# COMPACT_ATOMS: atom_id res chain seq x y z
N MET A 1 26.55 -20.16 -39.96
CA MET A 1 26.31 -19.96 -38.53
C MET A 1 26.24 -21.33 -37.88
N SER A 2 27.20 -21.67 -37.07
CA SER A 2 27.63 -23.04 -36.70
C SER A 2 26.71 -23.68 -35.67
N ALA A 3 26.65 -25.01 -35.72
CA ALA A 3 25.88 -25.90 -34.83
C ALA A 3 26.19 -25.75 -33.33
N ALA A 4 27.28 -25.08 -32.97
CA ALA A 4 27.69 -24.80 -31.59
C ALA A 4 26.78 -23.85 -30.81
N TRP A 5 26.08 -22.92 -31.50
CA TRP A 5 25.16 -21.98 -30.86
C TRP A 5 23.82 -22.60 -30.46
N ARG A 6 23.41 -23.69 -31.11
CA ARG A 6 22.15 -24.40 -30.78
C ARG A 6 22.31 -25.37 -29.60
N ALA A 7 23.49 -25.76 -29.29
CA ALA A 7 23.78 -26.64 -28.14
C ALA A 7 23.80 -25.85 -26.81
N ALA A 8 24.29 -24.60 -26.82
CA ALA A 8 24.38 -23.77 -25.62
C ALA A 8 22.97 -23.34 -25.11
N LEU A 9 22.00 -23.12 -26.01
CA LEU A 9 20.64 -22.71 -25.65
C LEU A 9 19.77 -23.84 -25.08
N ARG A 10 20.14 -25.09 -25.30
CA ARG A 10 19.39 -26.26 -24.79
C ARG A 10 19.70 -26.63 -23.33
N TRP A 11 20.80 -26.12 -22.76
CA TRP A 11 21.20 -26.42 -21.39
C TRP A 11 20.97 -25.27 -20.41
N THR A 12 20.72 -24.06 -20.88
CA THR A 12 20.50 -22.88 -19.99
C THR A 12 19.06 -22.77 -19.49
N LEU A 13 18.04 -23.22 -20.23
CA LEU A 13 16.65 -23.20 -19.76
C LEU A 13 16.35 -24.18 -18.60
N PRO A 14 16.80 -25.43 -18.61
CA PRO A 14 16.53 -26.34 -17.48
C PRO A 14 17.31 -25.97 -16.22
N VAL A 15 18.47 -25.31 -16.32
CA VAL A 15 19.25 -24.87 -15.15
C VAL A 15 18.60 -23.69 -14.45
N LEU A 16 17.98 -22.75 -15.18
CA LEU A 16 17.26 -21.62 -14.58
C LEU A 16 15.96 -22.07 -13.89
N LEU A 17 15.21 -23.01 -14.49
CA LEU A 17 14.03 -23.59 -13.88
C LEU A 17 14.33 -24.43 -12.64
N LEU A 18 15.45 -25.15 -12.64
CA LEU A 18 15.97 -25.85 -11.46
C LEU A 18 16.38 -24.88 -10.35
N ALA A 19 17.01 -23.74 -10.67
CA ALA A 19 17.44 -22.77 -9.67
C ALA A 19 16.25 -22.08 -8.96
N VAL A 20 15.15 -21.82 -9.64
CA VAL A 20 13.93 -21.22 -9.02
C VAL A 20 13.22 -22.26 -8.13
N HIS A 21 13.15 -23.53 -8.54
CA HIS A 21 12.63 -24.59 -7.68
C HIS A 21 13.54 -24.82 -6.45
N PHE A 22 14.84 -24.80 -6.62
CA PHE A 22 15.79 -24.91 -5.49
C PHE A 22 15.69 -23.76 -4.49
N CYS A 23 15.40 -22.53 -4.93
CA CYS A 23 15.20 -21.41 -4.00
C CYS A 23 13.90 -21.52 -3.18
N LEU A 24 12.79 -21.90 -3.80
CA LEU A 24 11.51 -22.09 -3.11
C LEU A 24 11.56 -23.29 -2.15
N ASP A 25 12.17 -24.38 -2.58
CA ASP A 25 12.39 -25.55 -1.73
C ASP A 25 13.37 -25.25 -0.58
N ALA A 26 14.37 -24.40 -0.81
CA ALA A 26 15.33 -23.99 0.23
C ALA A 26 14.66 -23.10 1.31
N VAL A 27 13.78 -22.16 0.93
CA VAL A 27 13.03 -21.35 1.89
C VAL A 27 11.98 -22.20 2.63
N ALA A 28 11.29 -23.08 1.93
CA ALA A 28 10.33 -24.02 2.51
C ALA A 28 11.01 -24.95 3.52
N GLN A 29 12.19 -25.48 3.19
CA GLN A 29 12.99 -26.32 4.07
C GLN A 29 13.50 -25.54 5.28
N LYS A 30 13.89 -24.25 5.11
CA LYS A 30 14.30 -23.37 6.21
C LYS A 30 13.15 -23.07 7.18
N LEU A 31 11.93 -22.78 6.69
CA LEU A 31 10.77 -22.53 7.55
C LEU A 31 10.43 -23.74 8.43
N GLY A 32 10.45 -24.94 7.88
CA GLY A 32 10.17 -26.18 8.61
C GLY A 32 11.21 -26.52 9.70
N THR A 33 12.38 -25.88 9.70
CA THR A 33 13.44 -26.09 10.72
C THR A 33 13.38 -25.08 11.88
N ILE A 34 12.44 -24.13 11.87
CA ILE A 34 12.33 -23.11 12.91
C ILE A 34 11.60 -23.71 14.12
N HIS A 35 12.26 -23.74 15.26
CA HIS A 35 11.72 -24.18 16.54
C HIS A 35 11.76 -23.10 17.62
N THR A 36 12.65 -22.11 17.46
CA THR A 36 12.82 -21.01 18.41
C THR A 36 12.68 -19.67 17.72
N ILE A 37 11.86 -18.79 18.31
CA ILE A 37 11.61 -17.43 17.79
C ILE A 37 11.90 -16.42 18.90
N PHE A 38 12.61 -15.35 18.55
CA PHE A 38 12.65 -14.13 19.33
C PHE A 38 11.65 -13.13 18.74
N ILE A 39 10.74 -12.61 19.57
CA ILE A 39 9.82 -11.54 19.16
C ILE A 39 10.50 -10.22 19.51
N ALA A 40 10.90 -9.46 18.48
CA ALA A 40 11.42 -8.12 18.66
C ALA A 40 10.33 -7.21 19.29
N PRO A 41 10.70 -6.12 19.99
CA PRO A 41 9.71 -5.16 20.45
C PRO A 41 8.79 -4.75 19.31
N VAL A 42 7.46 -4.89 19.52
CA VAL A 42 6.47 -4.49 18.52
C VAL A 42 6.57 -2.98 18.37
N GLU A 43 6.81 -2.53 17.16
CA GLU A 43 6.86 -1.11 16.86
C GLU A 43 5.43 -0.56 16.81
N ASP A 44 5.25 0.56 17.51
CA ASP A 44 4.09 1.45 17.52
C ASP A 44 2.89 1.10 18.45
N GLY A 45 2.43 2.16 19.13
CA GLY A 45 1.12 2.30 19.79
C GLY A 45 0.97 1.78 21.22
N SER A 46 -0.07 2.24 21.88
CA SER A 46 -0.49 1.85 23.24
C SER A 46 -0.79 0.34 23.40
N SER A 47 -0.97 -0.37 22.30
CA SER A 47 -1.29 -1.80 22.25
C SER A 47 -0.08 -2.72 22.02
N ALA A 48 1.10 -2.18 21.73
CA ALA A 48 2.30 -2.95 21.34
C ALA A 48 2.66 -4.07 22.33
N ALA A 49 2.69 -3.74 23.64
CA ALA A 49 3.00 -4.72 24.68
C ALA A 49 1.92 -5.81 24.85
N ALA A 50 0.65 -5.49 24.59
CA ALA A 50 -0.45 -6.46 24.62
C ALA A 50 -0.34 -7.43 23.44
N ILE A 51 -0.09 -6.89 22.24
CA ILE A 51 0.13 -7.66 21.01
C ILE A 51 1.32 -8.60 21.16
N ALA A 52 2.47 -8.11 21.63
CA ALA A 52 3.67 -8.94 21.81
C ALA A 52 3.41 -10.11 22.78
N ARG A 53 2.77 -9.84 23.92
CA ARG A 53 2.41 -10.91 24.88
C ARG A 53 1.42 -11.92 24.31
N ARG A 54 0.41 -11.45 23.57
CA ARG A 54 -0.58 -12.33 22.94
C ARG A 54 0.05 -13.19 21.86
N LEU A 55 0.88 -12.60 20.98
CA LEU A 55 1.66 -13.33 19.98
C LEU A 55 2.52 -14.43 20.62
N ALA A 56 3.30 -14.09 21.66
CA ALA A 56 4.13 -15.06 22.37
C ALA A 56 3.28 -16.23 22.90
N SER A 57 2.18 -15.92 23.60
CA SER A 57 1.27 -16.93 24.16
C SER A 57 0.66 -17.85 23.09
N GLU A 58 0.21 -17.31 21.96
CA GLU A 58 -0.40 -18.10 20.88
C GLU A 58 0.63 -18.95 20.13
N LEU A 59 1.83 -18.43 19.90
CA LEU A 59 2.92 -19.17 19.25
C LEU A 59 3.37 -20.34 20.14
N GLU A 60 3.54 -20.14 21.44
CA GLU A 60 3.90 -21.22 22.39
C GLU A 60 2.77 -22.25 22.53
N ARG A 61 1.50 -21.81 22.58
CA ARG A 61 0.33 -22.71 22.64
C ARG A 61 0.24 -23.64 21.44
N SER A 62 0.85 -23.28 20.31
CA SER A 62 0.92 -24.14 19.13
C SER A 62 1.65 -25.47 19.37
N GLY A 63 2.50 -25.53 20.41
CA GLY A 63 3.30 -26.67 20.78
C GLY A 63 4.49 -26.97 19.84
N SER A 64 4.62 -26.21 18.76
CA SER A 64 5.69 -26.40 17.76
C SER A 64 6.79 -25.34 17.86
N LEU A 65 6.58 -24.26 18.61
CA LEU A 65 7.48 -23.14 18.73
C LEU A 65 7.77 -22.79 20.18
N ARG A 66 8.97 -22.32 20.44
CA ARG A 66 9.41 -21.79 21.75
C ARG A 66 9.87 -20.35 21.59
N ILE A 67 9.38 -19.47 22.44
CA ILE A 67 9.82 -18.06 22.47
C ILE A 67 11.07 -17.96 23.36
N VAL A 68 12.09 -17.26 22.84
CA VAL A 68 13.35 -17.05 23.55
C VAL A 68 13.55 -15.57 23.89
N SER A 69 14.31 -15.31 24.97
CA SER A 69 14.45 -13.96 25.54
C SER A 69 15.45 -13.07 24.82
N TYR A 70 16.27 -13.60 23.91
CA TYR A 70 17.28 -12.84 23.17
C TYR A 70 17.49 -13.38 21.75
N PRO A 71 17.83 -12.51 20.78
CA PRO A 71 17.89 -12.86 19.36
C PRO A 71 18.92 -13.95 19.05
N ALA A 72 20.06 -13.96 19.78
CA ALA A 72 21.14 -14.92 19.52
C ALA A 72 20.77 -16.38 19.81
N ALA A 73 19.73 -16.62 20.63
CA ALA A 73 19.23 -17.97 20.95
C ALA A 73 18.11 -18.42 20.00
N ALA A 74 17.65 -17.55 19.11
CA ALA A 74 16.55 -17.82 18.20
C ALA A 74 17.04 -18.42 16.88
N ASP A 75 16.23 -19.27 16.25
CA ASP A 75 16.40 -19.68 14.85
C ASP A 75 15.97 -18.57 13.90
N ALA A 76 15.00 -17.75 14.32
CA ALA A 76 14.54 -16.58 13.59
C ALA A 76 14.01 -15.49 14.52
N VAL A 77 14.03 -14.24 14.04
CA VAL A 77 13.52 -13.05 14.72
C VAL A 77 12.22 -12.62 14.05
N LEU A 78 11.16 -12.46 14.82
CA LEU A 78 9.88 -11.92 14.38
C LEU A 78 9.86 -10.42 14.67
N HIS A 79 9.90 -9.60 13.64
CA HIS A 79 9.64 -8.18 13.70
C HIS A 79 8.17 -7.95 13.40
N ALA A 80 7.48 -7.18 14.24
CA ALA A 80 6.07 -6.86 14.05
C ALA A 80 5.81 -5.38 14.23
N THR A 81 4.96 -4.82 13.38
CA THR A 81 4.48 -3.43 13.41
C THR A 81 2.97 -3.43 13.48
N ALA A 82 2.41 -2.77 14.49
CA ALA A 82 0.97 -2.68 14.70
C ALA A 82 0.50 -1.25 14.56
N SER A 83 -0.66 -1.06 13.94
CA SER A 83 -1.35 0.23 13.91
C SER A 83 -2.84 0.00 14.14
N ILE A 84 -3.41 0.61 15.19
CA ILE A 84 -4.82 0.50 15.57
C ILE A 84 -5.36 1.91 15.79
N TRP A 85 -6.46 2.26 15.11
CA TRP A 85 -7.08 3.59 15.22
C TRP A 85 -8.61 3.52 15.30
N VAL A 86 -9.20 4.58 15.82
CA VAL A 86 -10.66 4.75 15.94
C VAL A 86 -11.22 5.34 14.64
N ILE A 87 -12.24 4.71 14.06
CA ILE A 87 -12.92 5.20 12.85
C ILE A 87 -14.25 5.88 13.12
N GLY A 88 -14.80 5.73 14.32
CA GLY A 88 -16.04 6.40 14.70
C GLY A 88 -16.61 5.90 16.03
N THR A 89 -17.50 6.71 16.61
CA THR A 89 -18.30 6.34 17.77
C THR A 89 -19.75 6.24 17.33
N VAL A 90 -20.37 5.06 17.48
CA VAL A 90 -21.82 4.89 17.27
C VAL A 90 -22.51 5.14 18.61
N SER A 91 -23.23 6.26 18.73
CA SER A 91 -24.11 6.52 19.86
C SER A 91 -25.51 6.05 19.51
N PRO A 92 -26.06 4.99 20.14
CA PRO A 92 -27.37 4.46 19.79
C PRO A 92 -28.54 5.33 20.25
N ASN A 93 -28.37 6.32 21.15
CA ASN A 93 -29.44 7.21 21.57
C ASN A 93 -28.92 8.47 22.28
N PHE A 94 -29.45 9.63 21.88
CA PHE A 94 -29.17 10.96 22.47
C PHE A 94 -29.66 11.14 23.92
N ARG A 95 -30.24 10.15 24.56
CA ARG A 95 -30.90 10.26 25.89
C ARG A 95 -30.39 9.33 26.98
N SER A 96 -29.37 8.55 26.78
CA SER A 96 -28.82 7.71 27.87
C SER A 96 -27.29 7.80 27.93
N ASN A 97 -26.80 7.92 29.19
CA ASN A 97 -25.38 7.92 29.55
C ASN A 97 -24.73 6.50 29.40
N SER A 98 -24.97 5.81 28.28
CA SER A 98 -24.52 4.43 28.08
C SER A 98 -23.44 4.35 27.02
N VAL A 99 -22.36 3.71 27.43
CA VAL A 99 -21.21 3.15 26.69
C VAL A 99 -21.18 3.48 25.19
N HIS A 100 -20.27 4.36 24.83
CA HIS A 100 -19.94 4.62 23.43
C HIS A 100 -19.28 3.35 22.83
N ASN A 101 -19.98 2.70 21.90
CA ASN A 101 -19.33 1.67 21.08
C ASN A 101 -18.34 2.36 20.13
N VAL A 102 -17.07 2.23 20.41
CA VAL A 102 -15.99 2.75 19.57
C VAL A 102 -15.71 1.71 18.49
N ASN A 103 -15.79 2.13 17.22
CA ASN A 103 -15.36 1.31 16.10
C ASN A 103 -13.87 1.54 15.86
N TYR A 104 -13.14 0.44 15.76
CA TYR A 104 -11.70 0.46 15.52
C TYR A 104 -11.37 -0.15 14.16
N GLN A 105 -10.31 0.35 13.56
CA GLN A 105 -9.59 -0.29 12.47
C GLN A 105 -8.12 -0.45 12.87
N GLY A 106 -7.41 -1.29 12.11
CA GLY A 106 -5.99 -1.50 12.37
C GLY A 106 -5.41 -2.55 11.44
N HIS A 107 -4.12 -2.72 11.55
CA HIS A 107 -3.40 -3.85 10.97
C HIS A 107 -2.26 -4.26 11.90
N LEU A 108 -1.82 -5.49 11.74
CA LEU A 108 -0.60 -6.02 12.31
C LEU A 108 0.17 -6.69 11.18
N SER A 109 1.31 -6.15 10.84
CA SER A 109 2.26 -6.75 9.90
C SER A 109 3.43 -7.35 10.65
N ALA A 110 4.00 -8.42 10.12
CA ALA A 110 5.22 -8.99 10.68
C ALA A 110 6.07 -9.67 9.62
N GLU A 111 7.36 -9.68 9.89
CA GLU A 111 8.39 -10.36 9.10
C GLU A 111 9.17 -11.31 9.99
N LEU A 112 9.39 -12.52 9.52
CA LEU A 112 10.25 -13.50 10.15
C LEU A 112 11.59 -13.54 9.43
N ILE A 113 12.64 -13.14 10.11
CA ILE A 113 14.00 -13.02 9.57
C ILE A 113 14.86 -14.14 10.14
N GLY A 114 15.47 -14.94 9.26
CA GLY A 114 16.38 -16.02 9.63
C GLY A 114 17.76 -15.52 10.11
N ARG A 115 18.59 -16.44 10.60
CA ARG A 115 19.96 -16.14 11.10
C ARG A 115 20.87 -15.52 10.04
N ASP A 116 20.63 -15.84 8.77
CA ASP A 116 21.35 -15.30 7.61
C ASP A 116 20.82 -13.95 7.11
N ARG A 117 19.91 -13.34 7.89
CA ARG A 117 19.22 -12.08 7.58
C ARG A 117 18.28 -12.14 6.36
N GLU A 118 17.94 -13.32 5.92
CA GLU A 118 16.95 -13.53 4.87
C GLU A 118 15.54 -13.48 5.45
N THR A 119 14.61 -12.79 4.79
CA THR A 119 13.18 -12.80 5.16
C THR A 119 12.59 -14.15 4.76
N LEU A 120 12.23 -14.95 5.75
CA LEU A 120 11.67 -16.29 5.55
C LEU A 120 10.15 -16.26 5.39
N TRP A 121 9.50 -15.26 6.00
CA TRP A 121 8.07 -15.09 5.95
C TRP A 121 7.69 -13.64 6.26
N SER A 122 6.66 -13.14 5.60
CA SER A 122 6.07 -11.84 5.85
C SER A 122 4.57 -11.91 5.68
N TYR A 123 3.80 -11.32 6.59
CA TYR A 123 2.35 -11.31 6.53
C TYR A 123 1.74 -10.11 7.23
N MET A 124 0.56 -9.70 6.76
CA MET A 124 -0.24 -8.67 7.40
C MET A 124 -1.66 -9.16 7.64
N VAL A 125 -2.21 -8.82 8.81
CA VAL A 125 -3.59 -9.12 9.20
C VAL A 125 -4.36 -7.85 9.52
N THR A 126 -5.67 -7.88 9.26
CA THR A 126 -6.61 -6.81 9.62
C THR A 126 -7.69 -7.36 10.53
N PRO A 127 -8.35 -6.51 11.38
CA PRO A 127 -9.38 -6.99 12.31
C PRO A 127 -10.55 -7.68 11.61
N ARG A 128 -11.03 -8.78 12.16
CA ARG A 128 -12.24 -9.48 11.67
C ARG A 128 -13.52 -8.69 11.97
N SER A 129 -13.48 -7.85 13.00
CA SER A 129 -14.61 -7.04 13.44
C SER A 129 -14.14 -5.69 13.97
N SER A 130 -14.80 -4.62 13.55
CA SER A 130 -14.55 -3.25 14.04
C SER A 130 -15.11 -3.00 15.46
N ARG A 131 -15.88 -3.92 16.04
CA ARG A 131 -16.58 -3.75 17.33
C ARG A 131 -15.93 -4.47 18.50
N SER A 132 -14.78 -5.08 18.32
CA SER A 132 -14.15 -5.86 19.38
C SER A 132 -13.41 -4.98 20.37
N SER A 133 -13.67 -5.17 21.65
CA SER A 133 -12.90 -4.57 22.76
C SER A 133 -11.45 -5.06 22.82
N SER A 134 -11.07 -6.04 21.99
CA SER A 134 -9.75 -6.68 21.94
C SER A 134 -9.24 -6.84 20.50
N ILE A 135 -9.23 -5.73 19.74
CA ILE A 135 -8.64 -5.74 18.37
C ILE A 135 -7.18 -6.19 18.38
N ALA A 136 -6.41 -5.78 19.38
CA ALA A 136 -5.03 -6.19 19.56
C ALA A 136 -4.89 -7.72 19.67
N ASP A 137 -5.79 -8.36 20.43
CA ASP A 137 -5.81 -9.83 20.58
C ASP A 137 -6.22 -10.52 19.27
N ASP A 138 -7.26 -10.00 18.57
CA ASP A 138 -7.72 -10.58 17.30
C ASP A 138 -6.62 -10.50 16.21
N LEU A 139 -5.90 -9.41 16.15
CA LEU A 139 -4.78 -9.26 15.22
C LEU A 139 -3.63 -10.22 15.58
N ALA A 140 -3.27 -10.30 16.86
CA ALA A 140 -2.21 -11.20 17.33
C ALA A 140 -2.57 -12.67 17.08
N ASP A 141 -3.81 -13.08 17.36
CA ASP A 141 -4.31 -14.44 17.15
C ASP A 141 -4.27 -14.82 15.65
N GLN A 142 -4.71 -13.90 14.78
CA GLN A 142 -4.67 -14.12 13.34
C GLN A 142 -3.24 -14.28 12.83
N LEU A 143 -2.33 -13.38 13.25
CA LEU A 143 -0.94 -13.42 12.81
C LEU A 143 -0.23 -14.68 13.30
N ALA A 144 -0.40 -15.04 14.58
CA ALA A 144 0.18 -16.26 15.15
C ALA A 144 -0.31 -17.51 14.42
N ALA A 145 -1.62 -17.62 14.13
CA ALA A 145 -2.18 -18.74 13.39
C ALA A 145 -1.57 -18.85 11.98
N ARG A 146 -1.35 -17.73 11.29
CA ARG A 146 -0.72 -17.71 9.96
C ARG A 146 0.74 -18.13 10.01
N LEU A 147 1.50 -17.63 10.96
CA LEU A 147 2.90 -17.99 11.14
C LEU A 147 3.06 -19.47 11.47
N VAL A 148 2.28 -20.00 12.41
CA VAL A 148 2.29 -21.43 12.77
C VAL A 148 1.95 -22.30 11.57
N ALA A 149 0.96 -21.92 10.77
CA ALA A 149 0.60 -22.64 9.56
C ALA A 149 1.73 -22.62 8.51
N ALA A 150 2.42 -21.49 8.34
CA ALA A 150 3.57 -21.37 7.44
C ALA A 150 4.73 -22.29 7.87
N ILE A 151 5.07 -22.29 9.15
CA ILE A 151 6.14 -23.11 9.70
C ILE A 151 5.82 -24.61 9.59
N ARG A 152 4.58 -25.01 9.91
CA ARG A 152 4.16 -26.42 9.80
C ARG A 152 4.11 -26.95 8.37
N SER A 153 3.70 -26.11 7.43
CA SER A 153 3.62 -26.51 6.02
C SER A 153 4.93 -26.36 5.27
N GLY A 154 5.89 -25.60 5.83
CA GLY A 154 7.09 -25.18 5.12
C GLY A 154 6.80 -24.18 3.98
N ILE A 155 5.57 -23.70 3.86
CA ILE A 155 5.13 -22.75 2.80
C ILE A 155 5.09 -21.33 3.40
N PRO A 156 5.86 -20.37 2.88
CA PRO A 156 5.94 -19.01 3.42
C PRO A 156 4.57 -18.28 3.49
N TYR A 157 3.63 -18.70 2.66
CA TYR A 157 2.30 -18.12 2.57
C TYR A 157 1.22 -19.21 2.61
N PRO A 158 0.90 -19.77 3.81
CA PRO A 158 -0.18 -20.74 3.91
C PRO A 158 -1.51 -20.05 3.62
N THR A 159 -2.15 -20.46 2.55
CA THR A 159 -3.49 -20.00 2.19
C THR A 159 -4.52 -20.51 3.19
N ALA A 160 -5.63 -19.76 3.33
CA ALA A 160 -6.83 -20.22 4.05
C ALA A 160 -7.43 -21.51 3.47
N SER A 161 -6.93 -22.00 2.34
CA SER A 161 -7.44 -23.19 1.62
C SER A 161 -7.19 -24.51 2.34
N ASN A 162 -6.24 -24.60 3.27
CA ASN A 162 -6.03 -25.82 4.04
C ASN A 162 -7.17 -26.12 5.04
N ALA A 163 -8.09 -25.15 5.28
CA ALA A 163 -9.31 -25.39 6.04
C ALA A 163 -10.45 -25.96 5.20
N ALA A 164 -10.36 -25.93 3.85
CA ALA A 164 -11.42 -26.33 2.94
C ALA A 164 -11.04 -27.47 1.97
N GLY A 165 -9.88 -28.12 2.12
CA GLY A 165 -9.52 -29.36 1.40
C GLY A 165 -9.30 -29.22 -0.12
N GLY A 166 -9.21 -28.03 -0.68
CA GLY A 166 -8.93 -27.81 -2.11
C GLY A 166 -7.45 -27.54 -2.38
N ALA A 167 -6.84 -28.28 -3.29
CA ALA A 167 -5.47 -28.01 -3.75
C ALA A 167 -5.42 -26.68 -4.52
N VAL A 168 -4.42 -25.80 -4.20
CA VAL A 168 -4.12 -24.61 -5.01
C VAL A 168 -3.72 -25.07 -6.41
N SER A 169 -4.45 -24.66 -7.42
CA SER A 169 -4.22 -25.04 -8.82
C SER A 169 -3.44 -23.97 -9.59
N VAL A 170 -3.54 -22.70 -9.18
CA VAL A 170 -2.86 -21.55 -9.80
C VAL A 170 -2.30 -20.62 -8.73
N THR A 171 -1.01 -20.30 -8.81
CA THR A 171 -0.38 -19.25 -8.03
C THR A 171 -0.02 -18.09 -8.95
N LEU A 172 -0.50 -16.89 -8.64
CA LEU A 172 -0.19 -15.67 -9.33
C LEU A 172 0.82 -14.87 -8.51
N GLN A 173 1.94 -14.50 -9.13
CA GLN A 173 2.95 -13.63 -8.57
C GLN A 173 2.68 -12.20 -9.00
N ALA A 174 2.62 -11.27 -8.07
CA ALA A 174 2.38 -9.86 -8.37
C ALA A 174 3.25 -8.96 -7.50
N ALA A 175 3.53 -7.77 -7.99
CA ALA A 175 4.29 -6.79 -7.23
C ALA A 175 3.93 -5.37 -7.68
N GLY A 176 4.36 -4.34 -6.95
CA GLY A 176 4.24 -2.97 -7.43
C GLY A 176 3.87 -1.95 -6.37
N SER A 177 2.92 -1.07 -6.69
CA SER A 177 2.61 0.09 -5.87
C SER A 177 2.32 -0.24 -4.41
N THR A 178 2.90 0.58 -3.52
CA THR A 178 2.58 0.56 -2.09
C THR A 178 1.31 1.35 -1.76
N LEU A 179 0.83 2.23 -2.66
CA LEU A 179 -0.36 3.05 -2.43
C LEU A 179 -1.59 2.18 -2.13
N PRO A 180 -2.02 1.24 -3.02
CA PRO A 180 -3.20 0.42 -2.79
C PRO A 180 -2.91 -0.86 -1.98
N ALA A 181 -1.67 -1.10 -1.54
CA ALA A 181 -1.26 -2.37 -0.97
C ALA A 181 -2.16 -2.87 0.18
N PRO A 182 -2.58 -2.05 1.16
CA PRO A 182 -3.49 -2.50 2.21
C PRO A 182 -4.82 -3.05 1.68
N LEU A 183 -5.37 -2.44 0.63
CA LEU A 183 -6.61 -2.90 0.00
C LEU A 183 -6.37 -4.16 -0.86
N TYR A 184 -5.29 -4.18 -1.64
CA TYR A 184 -4.95 -5.32 -2.50
C TYR A 184 -4.76 -6.59 -1.68
N LEU A 185 -4.02 -6.53 -0.60
CA LEU A 185 -3.84 -7.67 0.30
C LEU A 185 -5.17 -8.17 0.86
N LYS A 186 -6.07 -7.24 1.21
CA LYS A 186 -7.42 -7.59 1.65
C LYS A 186 -8.25 -8.22 0.54
N TRP A 187 -8.16 -7.73 -0.67
CA TRP A 187 -8.83 -8.31 -1.82
C TRP A 187 -8.34 -9.73 -2.12
N PHE A 188 -7.03 -9.95 -2.11
CA PHE A 188 -6.46 -11.29 -2.35
C PHE A 188 -6.89 -12.29 -1.28
N GLU A 189 -6.89 -11.89 -0.01
CA GLU A 189 -7.42 -12.70 1.08
C GLU A 189 -8.91 -13.04 0.88
N SER A 190 -9.72 -12.03 0.53
CA SER A 190 -11.16 -12.21 0.34
C SER A 190 -11.46 -13.08 -0.88
N TYR A 191 -10.70 -12.89 -1.97
CA TYR A 191 -10.84 -13.66 -3.19
C TYR A 191 -10.44 -15.13 -3.01
N ALA A 192 -9.38 -15.41 -2.27
CA ALA A 192 -8.94 -16.78 -1.97
C ALA A 192 -10.00 -17.60 -1.19
N ARG A 193 -10.90 -16.94 -0.45
CA ARG A 193 -12.03 -17.62 0.22
C ARG A 193 -13.13 -18.04 -0.77
N ILE A 194 -13.26 -17.33 -1.89
CA ILE A 194 -14.28 -17.58 -2.91
C ILE A 194 -13.72 -18.52 -3.99
N GLN A 195 -12.43 -18.37 -4.32
CA GLN A 195 -11.69 -19.15 -5.29
C GLN A 195 -10.47 -19.82 -4.64
N PRO A 196 -10.67 -20.85 -3.82
CA PRO A 196 -9.59 -21.48 -3.05
C PRO A 196 -8.50 -22.14 -3.93
N GLY A 197 -8.80 -22.39 -5.22
CA GLY A 197 -7.83 -22.88 -6.20
C GLY A 197 -6.85 -21.81 -6.72
N THR A 198 -7.07 -20.51 -6.40
CA THR A 198 -6.23 -19.41 -6.87
C THR A 198 -5.57 -18.69 -5.68
N MET A 199 -4.25 -18.63 -5.67
CA MET A 199 -3.46 -17.87 -4.72
C MET A 199 -2.81 -16.68 -5.42
N ILE A 200 -2.89 -15.49 -4.81
CA ILE A 200 -2.24 -14.27 -5.31
C ILE A 200 -1.25 -13.79 -4.25
N LEU A 201 0.02 -13.68 -4.64
CA LEU A 201 1.10 -13.17 -3.83
C LEU A 201 1.50 -11.78 -4.34
N TYR A 202 1.50 -10.78 -3.46
CA TYR A 202 1.79 -9.40 -3.83
C TYR A 202 2.94 -8.84 -2.99
N ASP A 203 3.95 -8.29 -3.69
CA ASP A 203 5.12 -7.67 -3.08
C ASP A 203 5.05 -6.13 -3.29
N PRO A 204 4.81 -5.32 -2.25
CA PRO A 204 4.63 -3.88 -2.36
C PRO A 204 5.98 -3.13 -2.42
N ILE A 205 6.68 -3.23 -3.54
CA ILE A 205 8.05 -2.72 -3.79
C ILE A 205 8.12 -1.37 -4.52
N GLY A 206 6.98 -0.76 -4.82
CA GLY A 206 6.85 0.48 -5.60
C GLY A 206 6.49 0.21 -7.07
N SER A 207 5.83 1.21 -7.68
CA SER A 207 5.25 1.07 -9.03
C SER A 207 6.33 0.80 -10.09
N GLU A 208 7.46 1.51 -10.05
CA GLU A 208 8.53 1.36 -11.03
C GLU A 208 9.12 -0.06 -11.01
N ALA A 209 9.48 -0.56 -9.83
CA ALA A 209 10.02 -1.91 -9.67
C ALA A 209 9.01 -3.00 -10.06
N GLY A 210 7.70 -2.80 -9.79
CA GLY A 210 6.64 -3.67 -10.26
C GLY A 210 6.56 -3.74 -11.78
N ILE A 211 6.59 -2.59 -12.44
CA ILE A 211 6.59 -2.50 -13.92
C ILE A 211 7.84 -3.18 -14.51
N GLU A 212 9.00 -2.99 -13.91
CA GLU A 212 10.25 -3.63 -14.34
C GLU A 212 10.17 -5.16 -14.24
N LYS A 213 9.68 -5.68 -13.10
CA LYS A 213 9.47 -7.12 -12.92
C LYS A 213 8.45 -7.67 -13.93
N LEU A 214 7.38 -6.93 -14.24
CA LEU A 214 6.40 -7.33 -15.25
C LEU A 214 7.00 -7.38 -16.65
N ARG A 215 7.81 -6.38 -17.03
CA ARG A 215 8.55 -6.35 -18.31
C ARG A 215 9.54 -7.52 -18.43
N ALA A 216 10.15 -7.91 -17.32
CA ALA A 216 11.06 -9.05 -17.25
C ALA A 216 10.33 -10.41 -17.23
N ASN A 217 8.98 -10.43 -17.29
CA ASN A 217 8.14 -11.63 -17.16
C ASN A 217 8.42 -12.42 -15.86
N SER A 218 8.84 -11.76 -14.79
CA SER A 218 9.11 -12.39 -13.48
C SER A 218 7.91 -12.40 -12.56
N ILE A 219 6.85 -11.69 -12.93
CA ILE A 219 5.55 -11.66 -12.23
C ILE A 219 4.41 -11.72 -13.26
N ASP A 220 3.22 -12.08 -12.79
CA ASP A 220 2.03 -12.28 -13.64
C ASP A 220 1.24 -10.98 -13.85
N PHE A 221 1.26 -10.05 -12.89
CA PHE A 221 0.70 -8.71 -13.02
C PHE A 221 1.35 -7.72 -12.05
N ALA A 222 1.22 -6.42 -12.35
CA ALA A 222 1.78 -5.37 -11.50
C ALA A 222 0.73 -4.37 -11.04
N GLY A 223 0.86 -3.86 -9.81
CA GLY A 223 0.15 -2.68 -9.31
C GLY A 223 0.94 -1.41 -9.63
N SER A 224 0.28 -0.36 -10.16
CA SER A 224 0.95 0.88 -10.51
C SER A 224 0.04 2.10 -10.32
N ASP A 225 0.59 3.20 -9.83
CA ASP A 225 -0.05 4.51 -9.85
C ASP A 225 0.53 5.39 -10.97
N ILE A 226 1.48 4.86 -11.73
CA ILE A 226 1.99 5.47 -12.96
C ILE A 226 1.10 4.99 -14.09
N PRO A 227 0.41 5.90 -14.81
CA PRO A 227 -0.35 5.52 -15.98
C PRO A 227 0.57 4.81 -17.00
N PRO A 228 0.14 3.72 -17.60
CA PRO A 228 0.93 3.06 -18.64
C PRO A 228 1.03 3.97 -19.87
N PRO A 229 2.15 3.94 -20.59
CA PRO A 229 2.25 4.63 -21.87
C PRO A 229 1.29 4.00 -22.89
N GLU A 230 0.70 4.81 -23.79
CA GLU A 230 -0.30 4.38 -24.78
C GLU A 230 0.13 3.20 -25.68
N SER A 231 1.43 3.01 -25.87
CA SER A 231 2.01 1.91 -26.68
C SER A 231 2.47 0.71 -25.84
N SER A 232 1.90 0.52 -24.65
CA SER A 232 2.39 -0.53 -23.74
C SER A 232 1.98 -1.93 -24.20
N ALA A 233 2.87 -2.91 -24.00
CA ALA A 233 2.59 -4.34 -24.16
C ALA A 233 1.65 -4.89 -23.06
N PHE A 234 1.07 -4.01 -22.25
CA PHE A 234 0.24 -4.34 -21.10
C PHE A 234 -1.17 -3.80 -21.29
N LEU A 235 -2.15 -4.61 -20.90
CA LEU A 235 -3.49 -4.13 -20.62
C LEU A 235 -3.48 -3.53 -19.21
N HIS A 236 -4.30 -2.50 -19.00
CA HIS A 236 -4.36 -1.83 -17.72
C HIS A 236 -5.81 -1.60 -17.30
N PHE A 237 -6.07 -1.84 -16.03
CA PHE A 237 -7.39 -1.75 -15.43
C PHE A 237 -7.29 -0.82 -14.22
N PRO A 238 -8.12 0.25 -14.15
CA PRO A 238 -8.22 1.04 -12.94
C PRO A 238 -8.81 0.17 -11.82
N THR A 239 -8.32 0.33 -10.62
CA THR A 239 -8.74 -0.51 -9.50
C THR A 239 -9.47 0.25 -8.42
N VAL A 240 -8.95 1.43 -8.05
CA VAL A 240 -9.45 2.21 -6.92
C VAL A 240 -8.95 3.65 -7.01
N LEU A 241 -9.61 4.55 -6.28
CA LEU A 241 -9.19 5.95 -6.12
C LEU A 241 -8.40 6.10 -4.82
N GLY A 242 -7.28 6.80 -4.90
CA GLY A 242 -6.47 7.19 -3.75
C GLY A 242 -6.20 8.69 -3.72
N GLY A 243 -5.79 9.20 -2.56
CA GLY A 243 -5.40 10.59 -2.37
C GLY A 243 -4.00 10.71 -1.76
N VAL A 244 -3.12 11.49 -2.38
CA VAL A 244 -1.80 11.76 -1.84
C VAL A 244 -1.85 13.02 -0.99
N VAL A 245 -1.48 12.91 0.29
CA VAL A 245 -1.62 14.00 1.27
C VAL A 245 -0.27 14.54 1.72
N PRO A 246 -0.14 15.87 1.92
CA PRO A 246 1.02 16.45 2.59
C PRO A 246 0.90 16.22 4.09
N ALA A 247 1.44 15.09 4.56
CA ALA A 247 1.49 14.75 5.97
C ALA A 247 2.61 15.52 6.66
N TYR A 248 2.38 16.00 7.89
CA TYR A 248 3.35 16.80 8.60
C TYR A 248 3.43 16.48 10.09
N ASN A 249 4.57 16.76 10.68
CA ASN A 249 4.81 16.72 12.10
C ASN A 249 5.18 18.14 12.60
N LEU A 250 4.16 18.91 12.97
CA LEU A 250 4.32 20.29 13.43
C LEU A 250 3.64 20.48 14.81
N PRO A 251 4.36 20.19 15.89
CA PRO A 251 3.78 20.17 17.25
C PRO A 251 3.13 21.49 17.67
N SER A 252 3.64 22.63 17.14
CA SER A 252 3.12 23.97 17.44
C SER A 252 1.69 24.23 16.96
N LEU A 253 1.17 23.45 16.02
CA LEU A 253 -0.20 23.62 15.51
C LEU A 253 -1.30 23.09 16.43
N SER A 254 -0.96 22.29 17.46
CA SER A 254 -1.93 21.84 18.49
C SER A 254 -3.26 21.31 17.93
N GLY A 255 -3.20 20.43 16.91
CA GLY A 255 -4.39 19.81 16.31
C GLY A 255 -5.14 20.67 15.28
N ARG A 256 -4.69 21.88 14.97
CA ARG A 256 -5.26 22.69 13.89
C ARG A 256 -4.82 22.19 12.52
N THR A 257 -5.71 22.27 11.53
CA THR A 257 -5.37 21.89 10.16
C THR A 257 -4.53 22.97 9.48
N LEU A 258 -3.42 22.58 8.88
CA LEU A 258 -2.60 23.43 8.02
C LEU A 258 -3.24 23.55 6.64
N ASN A 259 -3.30 24.74 6.08
CA ASN A 259 -3.75 25.04 4.73
C ASN A 259 -2.54 25.30 3.84
N LEU A 260 -2.43 24.58 2.72
CA LEU A 260 -1.33 24.77 1.78
C LEU A 260 -1.85 25.11 0.38
N THR A 261 -1.32 26.17 -0.19
CA THR A 261 -1.57 26.52 -1.60
C THR A 261 -0.66 25.69 -2.51
N PRO A 262 -1.00 25.54 -3.81
CA PRO A 262 -0.11 24.93 -4.80
C PRO A 262 1.28 25.58 -4.81
N GLN A 263 1.34 26.92 -4.69
CA GLN A 263 2.59 27.68 -4.64
C GLN A 263 3.42 27.34 -3.40
N ALA A 264 2.77 27.22 -2.24
CA ALA A 264 3.46 26.84 -1.01
C ALA A 264 4.06 25.44 -1.13
N LEU A 265 3.29 24.47 -1.65
CA LEU A 265 3.78 23.09 -1.86
C LEU A 265 4.97 23.05 -2.82
N ALA A 266 4.86 23.69 -3.99
CA ALA A 266 5.96 23.74 -4.94
C ALA A 266 7.19 24.46 -4.35
N GLY A 267 6.99 25.54 -3.58
CA GLY A 267 8.07 26.28 -2.92
C GLY A 267 8.79 25.45 -1.84
N ILE A 268 8.06 24.68 -1.04
CA ILE A 268 8.61 23.80 -0.01
C ILE A 268 9.47 22.71 -0.67
N TYR A 269 8.93 22.00 -1.64
CA TYR A 269 9.61 20.86 -2.26
C TYR A 269 10.75 21.25 -3.22
N SER A 270 10.75 22.49 -3.72
CA SER A 270 11.88 23.06 -4.47
C SER A 270 12.97 23.69 -3.57
N GLY A 271 12.71 23.84 -2.26
CA GLY A 271 13.60 24.50 -1.31
C GLY A 271 13.59 26.03 -1.40
N ALA A 272 12.67 26.62 -2.15
CA ALA A 272 12.46 28.07 -2.17
C ALA A 272 11.83 28.57 -0.85
N ILE A 273 10.91 27.79 -0.27
CA ILE A 273 10.33 28.01 1.05
C ILE A 273 11.01 27.06 2.01
N ARG A 274 11.70 27.59 3.02
CA ARG A 274 12.52 26.82 3.97
C ARG A 274 12.02 26.86 5.39
N LYS A 275 11.14 27.81 5.74
CA LYS A 275 10.64 28.00 7.10
C LYS A 275 9.12 27.90 7.16
N TRP A 276 8.60 27.38 8.26
CA TRP A 276 7.15 27.24 8.46
C TRP A 276 6.45 28.59 8.56
N ASN A 277 7.11 29.64 9.08
CA ASN A 277 6.55 31.00 9.15
C ASN A 277 6.76 31.85 7.89
N ASP A 278 7.11 31.22 6.77
CA ASP A 278 7.22 31.91 5.47
C ASP A 278 5.92 32.67 5.14
N PRO A 279 5.98 33.90 4.59
CA PRO A 279 4.80 34.68 4.25
C PRO A 279 3.80 33.95 3.37
N VAL A 280 4.25 33.14 2.39
CA VAL A 280 3.39 32.36 1.49
C VAL A 280 2.55 31.30 2.24
N ILE A 281 3.14 30.69 3.28
CA ILE A 281 2.40 29.73 4.12
C ILE A 281 1.46 30.50 5.07
N ARG A 282 1.93 31.59 5.67
CA ARG A 282 1.17 32.40 6.63
C ARG A 282 -0.09 32.99 6.02
N GLU A 283 -0.05 33.41 4.77
CA GLU A 283 -1.18 34.00 4.05
C GLU A 283 -2.44 33.12 4.08
N SER A 284 -2.27 31.81 4.10
CA SER A 284 -3.37 30.84 4.12
C SER A 284 -3.66 30.27 5.52
N ASN A 285 -2.93 30.73 6.54
CA ASN A 285 -3.00 30.20 7.89
C ASN A 285 -3.13 31.30 8.95
N HIS A 286 -4.17 32.14 8.80
CA HIS A 286 -4.47 33.21 9.76
C HIS A 286 -4.88 32.62 11.11
N GLY A 287 -4.18 32.97 12.18
CA GLY A 287 -4.50 32.59 13.55
C GLY A 287 -3.60 31.50 14.20
N PRO A 288 -3.16 30.42 13.51
CA PRO A 288 -2.12 29.57 14.06
C PRO A 288 -0.78 30.30 14.12
N HIS A 289 -0.06 30.16 15.23
CA HIS A 289 1.34 30.60 15.30
C HIS A 289 2.21 29.56 14.60
N LEU A 290 2.63 29.85 13.36
CA LEU A 290 3.61 29.03 12.66
C LEU A 290 5.03 29.33 13.20
N PRO A 291 5.81 28.31 13.56
CA PRO A 291 7.11 28.52 14.21
C PRO A 291 8.15 29.03 13.22
N ASP A 292 9.12 29.79 13.73
CA ASP A 292 10.34 30.15 13.00
C ASP A 292 11.32 28.96 13.02
N SER A 293 10.93 27.85 12.40
CA SER A 293 11.75 26.66 12.28
C SER A 293 11.87 26.24 10.83
N ASP A 294 12.98 25.61 10.50
CA ASP A 294 13.23 25.07 9.18
C ASP A 294 12.27 23.90 8.89
N ILE A 295 11.86 23.79 7.63
CA ILE A 295 11.04 22.69 7.15
C ILE A 295 11.95 21.54 6.74
N VAL A 296 11.74 20.38 7.35
CA VAL A 296 12.39 19.14 6.92
C VAL A 296 11.49 18.44 5.91
N VAL A 297 11.86 18.47 4.64
CA VAL A 297 11.13 17.76 3.59
C VAL A 297 11.46 16.27 3.64
N VAL A 298 10.43 15.42 3.58
CA VAL A 298 10.58 13.97 3.50
C VAL A 298 10.04 13.49 2.17
N HIS A 299 10.83 12.72 1.42
CA HIS A 299 10.45 12.22 0.11
C HIS A 299 10.80 10.74 -0.09
N ARG A 300 10.30 10.15 -1.17
CA ARG A 300 10.56 8.75 -1.50
C ARG A 300 11.97 8.56 -2.05
N SER A 301 12.61 7.45 -1.66
CA SER A 301 13.92 7.02 -2.19
C SER A 301 13.80 5.98 -3.31
N ASP A 302 12.67 5.30 -3.39
CA ASP A 302 12.35 4.27 -4.40
C ASP A 302 11.60 4.87 -5.62
N GLY A 303 11.47 4.10 -6.68
CA GLY A 303 10.65 4.44 -7.84
C GLY A 303 9.15 4.28 -7.56
N SER A 304 8.51 5.39 -7.23
CA SER A 304 7.21 5.43 -6.59
C SER A 304 6.10 6.03 -7.45
N GLY A 305 4.97 5.34 -7.56
CA GLY A 305 3.76 5.91 -8.15
C GLY A 305 3.22 7.09 -7.35
N THR A 306 3.31 7.05 -6.00
CA THR A 306 2.95 8.20 -5.15
C THR A 306 3.82 9.43 -5.45
N THR A 307 5.12 9.23 -5.72
CA THR A 307 6.01 10.30 -6.21
C THR A 307 5.55 10.81 -7.57
N TYR A 308 5.18 9.91 -8.48
CA TYR A 308 4.68 10.32 -9.81
C TYR A 308 3.43 11.19 -9.69
N ILE A 309 2.43 10.79 -8.89
CA ILE A 309 1.22 11.59 -8.63
C ILE A 309 1.59 12.97 -8.07
N TRP A 310 2.46 13.00 -7.05
CA TRP A 310 2.90 14.22 -6.39
C TRP A 310 3.60 15.18 -7.35
N THR A 311 4.58 14.68 -8.10
CA THR A 311 5.36 15.49 -9.04
C THR A 311 4.54 15.92 -10.27
N SER A 312 3.58 15.09 -10.70
CA SER A 312 2.61 15.45 -11.73
C SER A 312 1.73 16.61 -11.27
N TYR A 313 1.21 16.55 -10.03
CA TYR A 313 0.45 17.65 -9.46
C TYR A 313 1.29 18.94 -9.39
N LEU A 314 2.50 18.89 -8.84
CA LEU A 314 3.37 20.06 -8.77
C LEU A 314 3.71 20.63 -10.17
N SER A 315 3.88 19.77 -11.17
CA SER A 315 4.12 20.18 -12.56
C SER A 315 2.91 20.84 -13.19
N GLU A 316 1.71 20.41 -12.84
CA GLU A 316 0.46 20.99 -13.36
C GLU A 316 0.20 22.39 -12.78
N VAL A 317 0.47 22.57 -11.49
CA VAL A 317 0.12 23.79 -10.76
C VAL A 317 1.24 24.83 -10.67
N ASN A 318 2.47 24.48 -11.11
CA ASN A 318 3.63 25.37 -11.03
C ASN A 318 4.57 25.18 -12.23
N SER A 319 4.69 26.22 -13.06
CA SER A 319 5.50 26.19 -14.29
C SER A 319 7.02 26.09 -14.01
N ASP A 320 7.50 26.68 -12.91
CA ASP A 320 8.91 26.61 -12.54
C ASP A 320 9.27 25.19 -12.08
N TRP A 321 8.39 24.54 -11.33
CA TRP A 321 8.54 23.13 -10.99
C TRP A 321 8.58 22.28 -12.26
N LYS A 322 7.59 22.46 -13.15
CA LYS A 322 7.48 21.71 -14.41
C LYS A 322 8.75 21.82 -15.25
N SER A 323 9.32 23.02 -15.36
CA SER A 323 10.50 23.26 -16.19
C SER A 323 11.80 22.69 -15.59
N ARG A 324 11.91 22.66 -14.25
CA ARG A 324 13.14 22.25 -13.56
C ARG A 324 13.16 20.77 -13.20
N TYR A 325 12.03 20.22 -12.78
CA TYR A 325 11.95 18.90 -12.18
C TYR A 325 11.01 17.96 -12.94
N GLY A 326 9.92 18.50 -13.52
CA GLY A 326 8.92 17.72 -14.24
C GLY A 326 8.13 16.75 -13.35
N ALA A 327 7.52 15.76 -14.00
CA ALA A 327 6.78 14.67 -13.38
C ALA A 327 7.53 13.36 -13.59
N ALA A 328 7.85 12.65 -12.49
CA ALA A 328 8.61 11.41 -12.56
C ALA A 328 8.33 10.53 -11.31
N PRO A 329 8.44 9.19 -11.43
CA PRO A 329 8.34 8.28 -10.27
C PRO A 329 9.60 8.34 -9.39
N ARG A 330 10.69 8.81 -9.91
CA ARG A 330 11.98 8.99 -9.23
C ARG A 330 12.55 10.36 -9.61
N LEU A 331 12.93 11.13 -8.62
CA LEU A 331 13.45 12.47 -8.81
C LEU A 331 14.78 12.66 -8.07
N ASN A 332 15.66 13.46 -8.62
CA ASN A 332 16.81 13.97 -7.88
C ASN A 332 16.34 15.18 -7.06
N TRP A 333 15.89 14.93 -5.83
CA TRP A 333 15.27 15.95 -5.00
C TRP A 333 16.25 17.05 -4.60
N PRO A 334 15.88 18.33 -4.73
CA PRO A 334 16.77 19.44 -4.38
C PRO A 334 16.95 19.62 -2.88
N VAL A 335 16.01 19.12 -2.07
CA VAL A 335 16.01 19.25 -0.60
C VAL A 335 15.38 18.02 0.05
N GLY A 336 15.73 17.79 1.29
CA GLY A 336 15.04 16.82 2.15
C GLY A 336 15.84 15.58 2.46
N ILE A 337 15.16 14.68 3.17
CA ILE A 337 15.62 13.33 3.54
C ILE A 337 14.67 12.29 2.94
N SER A 338 15.12 11.06 2.79
CA SER A 338 14.36 10.07 2.04
C SER A 338 14.07 8.80 2.82
N ALA A 339 12.94 8.17 2.48
CA ALA A 339 12.60 6.83 2.93
C ALA A 339 11.94 6.04 1.80
N ALA A 340 12.09 4.73 1.81
CA ALA A 340 11.37 3.84 0.90
C ALA A 340 9.93 3.64 1.39
N THR A 341 8.99 3.39 0.47
CA THR A 341 7.57 3.09 0.68
C THR A 341 6.76 4.24 1.31
N ASN A 342 5.42 4.17 1.23
CA ASN A 342 4.53 5.11 1.94
C ASN A 342 4.69 5.00 3.45
N GLU A 343 4.81 3.77 3.96
CA GLU A 343 5.01 3.49 5.39
C GLU A 343 6.32 4.09 5.92
N GLY A 344 7.43 3.92 5.17
CA GLY A 344 8.73 4.49 5.56
C GLY A 344 8.71 6.01 5.62
N VAL A 345 8.05 6.69 4.66
CA VAL A 345 7.87 8.15 4.69
C VAL A 345 7.00 8.57 5.88
N ALA A 346 5.88 7.87 6.13
CA ALA A 346 5.01 8.14 7.27
C ALA A 346 5.78 8.06 8.60
N ARG A 347 6.54 6.98 8.78
CA ARG A 347 7.39 6.77 9.97
C ARG A 347 8.43 7.89 10.13
N LEU A 348 9.11 8.26 9.05
CA LEU A 348 10.14 9.29 9.08
C LEU A 348 9.56 10.67 9.41
N VAL A 349 8.37 11.01 8.88
CA VAL A 349 7.64 12.24 9.25
C VAL A 349 7.25 12.20 10.73
N GLN A 350 6.71 11.08 11.23
CA GLN A 350 6.30 10.94 12.62
C GLN A 350 7.47 11.17 13.60
N GLN A 351 8.65 10.65 13.25
CA GLN A 351 9.87 10.73 14.08
C GLN A 351 10.62 12.06 13.94
N THR A 352 10.30 12.88 12.93
CA THR A 352 11.06 14.11 12.61
C THR A 352 10.20 15.35 12.89
N PRO A 353 10.40 16.08 13.99
CA PRO A 353 9.71 17.35 14.24
C PRO A 353 9.96 18.35 13.11
N ASN A 354 8.97 19.21 12.83
CA ASN A 354 8.98 20.23 11.78
C ASN A 354 9.14 19.66 10.36
N SER A 355 8.77 18.39 10.14
CA SER A 355 8.82 17.76 8.82
C SER A 355 7.49 17.81 8.08
N ILE A 356 7.60 17.64 6.76
CA ILE A 356 6.49 17.44 5.82
C ILE A 356 6.88 16.38 4.80
N GLY A 357 6.01 15.41 4.56
CA GLY A 357 6.18 14.38 3.54
C GLY A 357 4.90 14.18 2.75
N TYR A 358 4.97 13.54 1.60
CA TYR A 358 3.80 13.12 0.82
C TYR A 358 3.62 11.61 0.93
N ILE A 359 2.41 11.21 1.28
CA ILE A 359 2.02 9.80 1.44
C ILE A 359 0.57 9.61 0.99
N GLU A 360 0.16 8.40 0.73
CA GLU A 360 -1.24 8.08 0.52
C GLU A 360 -2.02 8.25 1.83
N LEU A 361 -3.29 8.69 1.71
CA LEU A 361 -4.16 9.08 2.84
C LEU A 361 -4.25 8.02 3.94
N ILE A 362 -4.38 6.73 3.57
CA ILE A 362 -4.54 5.67 4.57
C ILE A 362 -3.32 5.57 5.50
N TYR A 363 -2.12 5.80 4.99
CA TYR A 363 -0.91 5.78 5.82
C TYR A 363 -0.85 6.97 6.79
N ALA A 364 -1.38 8.15 6.40
CA ALA A 364 -1.51 9.28 7.32
C ALA A 364 -2.50 8.96 8.45
N ILE A 365 -3.64 8.33 8.11
CA ILE A 365 -4.65 7.90 9.07
C ILE A 365 -4.08 6.83 10.01
N GLN A 366 -3.43 5.79 9.46
CA GLN A 366 -2.84 4.69 10.20
C GLN A 366 -1.75 5.15 11.17
N SER A 367 -0.88 6.04 10.72
CA SER A 367 0.20 6.61 11.54
C SER A 367 -0.25 7.78 12.42
N GLN A 368 -1.55 8.11 12.44
CA GLN A 368 -2.11 9.24 13.17
C GLN A 368 -1.39 10.58 12.89
N LEU A 369 -0.89 10.73 11.66
CA LEU A 369 -0.24 11.95 11.21
C LEU A 369 -1.26 13.03 10.87
N SER A 370 -0.95 14.26 11.25
CA SER A 370 -1.65 15.42 10.71
C SER A 370 -1.30 15.60 9.23
N TYR A 371 -2.30 15.95 8.42
CA TYR A 371 -2.10 16.28 7.01
C TYR A 371 -2.88 17.54 6.62
N ALA A 372 -2.32 18.29 5.68
CA ALA A 372 -2.82 19.59 5.32
C ALA A 372 -4.05 19.51 4.39
N ALA A 373 -4.89 20.54 4.46
CA ALA A 373 -5.83 20.86 3.40
C ALA A 373 -5.10 21.56 2.25
N VAL A 374 -5.42 21.20 1.02
CA VAL A 374 -4.80 21.75 -0.18
C VAL A 374 -5.79 22.57 -0.96
N ARG A 375 -5.37 23.76 -1.43
CA ARG A 375 -6.23 24.63 -2.22
C ARG A 375 -6.42 24.04 -3.63
N ASN A 376 -7.68 23.75 -3.97
CA ASN A 376 -8.05 23.21 -5.28
C ASN A 376 -8.27 24.32 -6.33
N PRO A 377 -8.52 23.99 -7.62
CA PRO A 377 -8.77 24.95 -8.68
C PRO A 377 -9.96 25.89 -8.43
N SER A 378 -10.97 25.45 -7.68
CA SER A 378 -12.11 26.29 -7.26
C SER A 378 -11.78 27.27 -6.13
N GLY A 379 -10.51 27.33 -5.68
CA GLY A 379 -10.06 28.21 -4.59
C GLY A 379 -10.38 27.72 -3.18
N GLN A 380 -10.96 26.51 -3.02
CA GLN A 380 -11.30 25.97 -1.71
C GLN A 380 -10.13 25.19 -1.12
N PHE A 381 -9.87 25.33 0.20
CA PHE A 381 -8.99 24.45 0.93
C PHE A 381 -9.73 23.15 1.25
N VAL A 382 -9.37 22.07 0.56
CA VAL A 382 -10.01 20.76 0.69
C VAL A 382 -9.08 19.82 1.45
N LYS A 383 -9.57 19.23 2.53
CA LYS A 383 -8.89 18.15 3.24
C LYS A 383 -9.23 16.83 2.56
N ALA A 384 -8.23 15.98 2.38
CA ALA A 384 -8.47 14.64 1.84
C ALA A 384 -9.36 13.84 2.79
N THR A 385 -10.47 13.38 2.26
CA THR A 385 -11.39 12.40 2.85
C THR A 385 -11.89 11.52 1.73
N LEU A 386 -12.52 10.41 2.07
CA LEU A 386 -13.12 9.53 1.07
C LEU A 386 -14.06 10.29 0.13
N ASP A 387 -14.96 11.10 0.69
CA ASP A 387 -15.93 11.90 -0.10
C ASP A 387 -15.24 12.88 -1.06
N THR A 388 -14.15 13.54 -0.61
CA THR A 388 -13.47 14.54 -1.44
C THR A 388 -12.60 13.92 -2.54
N ILE A 389 -12.10 12.69 -2.32
CA ILE A 389 -11.40 11.88 -3.34
C ILE A 389 -12.41 11.38 -4.37
N ILE A 390 -13.57 10.86 -3.94
CA ILE A 390 -14.64 10.43 -4.83
C ILE A 390 -15.18 11.62 -5.65
N ALA A 391 -15.31 12.79 -5.02
CA ALA A 391 -15.73 14.02 -5.71
C ALA A 391 -14.80 14.40 -6.87
N ALA A 392 -13.47 14.15 -6.73
CA ALA A 392 -12.54 14.39 -7.81
C ALA A 392 -12.80 13.53 -9.06
N ALA A 393 -13.37 12.34 -8.88
CA ALA A 393 -13.71 11.45 -9.99
C ALA A 393 -15.12 11.66 -10.57
N SER A 394 -15.96 12.52 -9.94
CA SER A 394 -17.36 12.71 -10.34
C SER A 394 -17.49 13.41 -11.69
N ASP A 395 -16.55 14.32 -12.02
CA ASP A 395 -16.56 15.14 -13.23
C ASP A 395 -15.66 14.59 -14.34
N THR A 396 -15.12 13.37 -14.16
CA THR A 396 -14.25 12.76 -15.18
C THR A 396 -15.04 12.47 -16.45
N ALA A 397 -14.58 13.01 -17.59
CA ALA A 397 -15.18 12.73 -18.89
C ALA A 397 -15.13 11.23 -19.22
N PRO A 398 -16.07 10.70 -20.01
CA PRO A 398 -15.99 9.33 -20.49
C PRO A 398 -14.70 9.18 -21.30
N SER A 399 -13.78 8.34 -20.83
CA SER A 399 -12.66 7.91 -21.63
C SER A 399 -12.99 6.58 -22.32
N GLN A 400 -12.30 6.27 -23.40
CA GLN A 400 -12.40 4.94 -24.02
C GLN A 400 -11.74 3.91 -23.10
N THR A 401 -12.22 2.69 -23.11
CA THR A 401 -11.63 1.57 -22.37
C THR A 401 -10.15 1.45 -22.71
N GLY A 402 -9.30 1.36 -21.70
CA GLY A 402 -7.86 1.34 -21.89
C GLY A 402 -7.20 2.71 -22.09
N ASP A 403 -7.92 3.81 -21.83
CA ASP A 403 -7.38 5.15 -21.94
C ASP A 403 -6.51 5.49 -20.73
N SER A 404 -5.19 5.51 -20.94
CA SER A 404 -4.21 5.95 -19.95
C SER A 404 -4.29 7.44 -19.62
N SER A 405 -5.08 8.22 -20.37
CA SER A 405 -5.32 9.66 -20.14
C SER A 405 -6.31 9.94 -19.00
N LEU A 406 -6.93 8.89 -18.44
CA LEU A 406 -7.89 9.03 -17.33
C LEU A 406 -7.19 9.63 -16.11
N SER A 407 -7.37 10.90 -15.88
CA SER A 407 -6.81 11.63 -14.74
C SER A 407 -7.90 12.34 -13.96
N ILE A 408 -7.79 12.29 -12.64
CA ILE A 408 -8.60 13.07 -11.70
C ILE A 408 -7.73 14.02 -10.86
N LEU A 409 -6.48 14.17 -11.29
CA LEU A 409 -5.54 15.09 -10.68
C LEU A 409 -6.03 16.51 -10.92
N ASN A 410 -5.94 17.36 -9.90
CA ASN A 410 -6.33 18.76 -9.94
C ASN A 410 -7.76 19.02 -10.50
N ALA A 411 -8.70 18.10 -10.22
CA ALA A 411 -10.07 18.19 -10.69
C ALA A 411 -10.76 19.51 -10.26
N PRO A 412 -11.57 20.15 -11.14
CA PRO A 412 -12.10 21.49 -10.92
C PRO A 412 -13.26 21.55 -9.92
N GLY A 413 -13.79 20.40 -9.47
CA GLY A 413 -14.93 20.33 -8.56
C GLY A 413 -14.68 21.08 -7.25
N ARG A 414 -15.70 21.80 -6.76
CA ARG A 414 -15.60 22.61 -5.53
C ARG A 414 -15.12 21.80 -4.32
N ASN A 415 -15.58 20.55 -4.21
CA ASN A 415 -15.23 19.65 -3.10
C ASN A 415 -14.17 18.62 -3.49
N ALA A 416 -13.61 18.69 -4.70
CA ALA A 416 -12.63 17.75 -5.18
C ALA A 416 -11.30 17.95 -4.46
N TYR A 417 -10.74 16.85 -3.91
CA TYR A 417 -9.38 16.87 -3.38
C TYR A 417 -8.39 16.89 -4.56
N PRO A 418 -7.48 17.88 -4.64
CA PRO A 418 -6.73 18.11 -5.88
C PRO A 418 -5.65 17.06 -6.18
N ILE A 419 -5.17 16.30 -5.17
CA ILE A 419 -4.11 15.31 -5.37
C ILE A 419 -4.71 13.91 -5.27
N SER A 420 -5.76 13.70 -6.07
CA SER A 420 -6.44 12.41 -6.22
C SER A 420 -6.02 11.72 -7.50
N ALA A 421 -5.91 10.39 -7.48
CA ALA A 421 -5.51 9.60 -8.64
C ALA A 421 -6.17 8.22 -8.66
N PHE A 422 -6.22 7.62 -9.85
CA PHE A 422 -6.44 6.19 -10.01
C PHE A 422 -5.18 5.41 -9.71
N THR A 423 -5.34 4.20 -9.21
CA THR A 423 -4.31 3.18 -9.25
C THR A 423 -4.75 2.05 -10.20
N TRP A 424 -3.80 1.33 -10.75
CA TRP A 424 -3.98 0.44 -11.88
C TRP A 424 -3.43 -0.95 -11.61
N LEU A 425 -4.04 -1.97 -12.18
CA LEU A 425 -3.41 -3.26 -12.43
C LEU A 425 -2.98 -3.35 -13.89
N LEU A 426 -1.72 -3.72 -14.10
CA LEU A 426 -1.10 -3.93 -15.39
C LEU A 426 -0.97 -5.44 -15.60
N ILE A 427 -1.50 -5.97 -16.68
CA ILE A 427 -1.40 -7.39 -17.06
C ILE A 427 -0.78 -7.52 -18.45
N PRO A 428 -0.01 -8.56 -18.74
CA PRO A 428 0.49 -8.77 -20.10
C PRO A 428 -0.66 -8.87 -21.12
N ALA A 429 -0.55 -8.17 -22.24
CA ALA A 429 -1.54 -8.25 -23.32
C ALA A 429 -1.65 -9.67 -23.85
N GLN A 430 -0.54 -10.41 -23.88
CA GLN A 430 -0.46 -11.82 -24.23
C GLN A 430 0.17 -12.62 -23.11
N SER A 431 -0.36 -13.80 -22.83
CA SER A 431 0.17 -14.73 -21.82
C SER A 431 0.33 -16.11 -22.45
N SER A 432 1.46 -16.75 -22.18
CA SER A 432 1.71 -18.14 -22.58
C SER A 432 1.01 -19.16 -21.67
N ASP A 433 0.60 -18.77 -20.47
CA ASP A 433 -0.14 -19.62 -19.53
C ASP A 433 -1.62 -19.23 -19.50
N ALA A 434 -2.43 -19.98 -20.22
CA ALA A 434 -3.87 -19.75 -20.31
C ALA A 434 -4.59 -19.87 -18.97
N ARG A 435 -4.09 -20.74 -18.02
CA ARG A 435 -4.70 -20.90 -16.70
C ARG A 435 -4.46 -19.68 -15.84
N LYS A 436 -3.22 -19.15 -15.84
CA LYS A 436 -2.90 -17.91 -15.12
C LYS A 436 -3.68 -16.72 -15.68
N ARG A 437 -3.77 -16.62 -17.03
CA ARG A 437 -4.57 -15.58 -17.69
C ARG A 437 -6.02 -15.63 -17.25
N GLU A 438 -6.64 -16.78 -17.30
CA GLU A 438 -8.05 -16.95 -16.87
C GLU A 438 -8.22 -16.59 -15.38
N ALA A 439 -7.31 -17.02 -14.51
CA ALA A 439 -7.35 -16.69 -13.09
C ALA A 439 -7.25 -15.16 -12.84
N ILE A 440 -6.40 -14.44 -13.59
CA ILE A 440 -6.30 -12.98 -13.53
C ILE A 440 -7.62 -12.33 -13.97
N LEU A 441 -8.19 -12.76 -15.09
CA LEU A 441 -9.45 -12.20 -15.61
C LEU A 441 -10.61 -12.44 -14.64
N GLN A 442 -10.68 -13.60 -14.01
CA GLN A 442 -11.68 -13.91 -12.97
C GLN A 442 -11.49 -13.03 -11.73
N PHE A 443 -10.24 -12.83 -11.29
CA PHE A 443 -9.94 -11.91 -10.20
C PHE A 443 -10.35 -10.48 -10.55
N LEU A 444 -10.04 -9.98 -11.75
CA LEU A 444 -10.42 -8.62 -12.19
C LEU A 444 -11.95 -8.44 -12.22
N ARG A 445 -12.72 -9.42 -12.70
CA ARG A 445 -14.19 -9.38 -12.63
C ARG A 445 -14.70 -9.29 -11.19
N TRP A 446 -14.13 -10.09 -10.30
CA TRP A 446 -14.49 -10.03 -8.88
C TRP A 446 -14.09 -8.70 -8.25
N MET A 447 -12.91 -8.19 -8.56
CA MET A 447 -12.39 -6.91 -8.06
C MET A 447 -13.29 -5.76 -8.47
N LEU A 448 -13.70 -5.70 -9.76
CA LEU A 448 -14.59 -4.66 -10.29
C LEU A 448 -16.03 -4.75 -9.75
N THR A 449 -16.45 -5.85 -9.18
CA THR A 449 -17.80 -6.05 -8.65
C THR A 449 -17.83 -6.12 -7.12
N SER A 450 -17.48 -7.27 -6.56
CA SER A 450 -17.54 -7.54 -5.13
C SER A 450 -16.39 -6.88 -4.36
N GLY A 451 -15.21 -6.75 -4.97
CA GLY A 451 -14.04 -6.10 -4.40
C GLY A 451 -14.28 -4.62 -4.11
N GLN A 452 -14.98 -3.92 -5.01
CA GLN A 452 -15.29 -2.49 -4.84
C GLN A 452 -16.04 -2.17 -3.54
N LYS A 453 -16.85 -3.10 -3.04
CA LYS A 453 -17.60 -2.94 -1.78
C LYS A 453 -16.70 -2.89 -0.52
N GLN A 454 -15.42 -3.26 -0.66
CA GLN A 454 -14.46 -3.27 0.44
C GLN A 454 -13.58 -2.01 0.48
N CYS A 455 -13.64 -1.15 -0.56
CA CYS A 455 -12.77 0.02 -0.69
C CYS A 455 -12.95 1.00 0.47
N GLU A 456 -14.19 1.43 0.71
CA GLU A 456 -14.51 2.46 1.71
C GLU A 456 -14.09 2.07 3.13
N ALA A 457 -14.23 0.80 3.49
CA ALA A 457 -13.84 0.29 4.80
C ALA A 457 -12.33 0.39 5.07
N LEU A 458 -11.52 0.54 4.01
CA LEU A 458 -10.08 0.70 4.07
C LEU A 458 -9.60 2.09 3.63
N GLY A 459 -10.54 3.06 3.55
CA GLY A 459 -10.20 4.45 3.25
C GLY A 459 -9.91 4.76 1.78
N TYR A 460 -10.27 3.85 0.86
CA TYR A 460 -10.11 4.05 -0.58
C TYR A 460 -11.43 4.38 -1.26
N GLY A 461 -11.41 5.27 -2.25
CA GLY A 461 -12.57 5.58 -3.07
C GLY A 461 -12.86 4.46 -4.08
N PRO A 462 -14.08 3.88 -4.07
CA PRO A 462 -14.46 2.93 -5.11
C PRO A 462 -14.49 3.61 -6.49
N LEU A 463 -14.30 2.83 -7.53
CA LEU A 463 -14.43 3.32 -8.90
C LEU A 463 -15.87 3.80 -9.19
N PRO A 464 -16.04 4.89 -9.94
CA PRO A 464 -17.35 5.30 -10.43
C PRO A 464 -18.03 4.16 -11.22
N ARG A 465 -19.34 3.96 -11.01
CA ARG A 465 -20.11 2.87 -11.65
C ARG A 465 -19.93 2.82 -13.17
N ARG A 466 -19.82 3.98 -13.81
CA ARG A 466 -19.56 4.08 -15.25
C ARG A 466 -18.26 3.43 -15.66
N ILE A 467 -17.17 3.71 -14.93
CA ILE A 467 -15.85 3.12 -15.17
C ILE A 467 -15.93 1.60 -14.95
N VAL A 468 -16.54 1.15 -13.86
CA VAL A 468 -16.74 -0.28 -13.61
C VAL A 468 -17.44 -0.97 -14.77
N SER A 469 -18.52 -0.37 -15.32
CA SER A 469 -19.25 -0.95 -16.47
C SER A 469 -18.36 -1.05 -17.72
N GLN A 470 -17.61 0.01 -18.03
CA GLN A 470 -16.70 0.04 -19.18
C GLN A 470 -15.60 -1.02 -19.05
N GLU A 471 -15.01 -1.19 -17.87
CA GLU A 471 -13.95 -2.17 -17.64
C GLU A 471 -14.48 -3.62 -17.68
N LEU A 472 -15.71 -3.85 -17.21
CA LEU A 472 -16.35 -5.16 -17.34
C LEU A 472 -16.64 -5.51 -18.80
N ASP A 473 -17.06 -4.53 -19.60
CA ASP A 473 -17.27 -4.72 -21.04
C ASP A 473 -15.94 -5.04 -21.75
N ALA A 474 -14.85 -4.36 -21.38
CA ALA A 474 -13.52 -4.66 -21.90
C ALA A 474 -13.07 -6.08 -21.53
N LEU A 475 -13.25 -6.48 -20.26
CA LEU A 475 -12.91 -7.83 -19.82
C LEU A 475 -13.68 -8.92 -20.57
N ASN A 476 -14.92 -8.65 -21.01
CA ASN A 476 -15.74 -9.59 -21.77
C ASN A 476 -15.23 -9.79 -23.20
N GLN A 477 -14.46 -8.83 -23.74
CA GLN A 477 -13.83 -8.92 -25.06
C GLN A 477 -12.48 -9.67 -25.03
N LEU A 478 -11.87 -9.81 -23.85
CA LEU A 478 -10.63 -10.56 -23.64
C LEU A 478 -10.97 -12.05 -23.43
N LYS A 479 -11.00 -12.81 -24.52
CA LYS A 479 -11.19 -14.27 -24.49
C LYS A 479 -9.86 -15.01 -24.49
#